data_5a611940cb85c1a6d52edc8370a1543d
#
_entry.id   5a611940cb85c1a6d52edc8370a1543d
#
_cell.length_a   1.000
_cell.length_b   1.000
_cell.length_c   1.000
_cell.angle_alpha   90.00
_cell.angle_beta   90.00
_cell.angle_gamma   90.00
#
_symmetry.space_group_name_H-M   'P 1'
#
loop_
_entity.id
_entity.type
_entity.pdbx_description
1 polymer ?
#
loop_
_entity_poly.entity_id
_entity_poly.type
_entity_poly.pdbx_seq_one_letter_code
_entity_poly.pdbx_strand_id
1 'polypeptide(L)'
;MNYESTPGRLGLTAVVAAAFMCLPVFGQSSAQSLDVGTTVPDAASVKDGLFPEDACKELEASGFKCMGLKPAIRYSLPASSFKVGSAELPELLKKQLDVFADVLRGKKGTSRQIRVVGHADSSGTPEANQTLSVKRAEAVKEYLVQKGADPGMLVVIGQGSSDPANPRDPMGAENRRVEIGRQTK
;
A
#
# COMPACT_ATOMS: atom_id res chain seq x y z
N MET A 1 -69.84 -32.98 -46.76
CA MET A 1 -69.47 -31.72 -46.10
C MET A 1 -68.61 -32.10 -44.92
N ASN A 2 -67.30 -32.10 -45.12
CA ASN A 2 -66.33 -32.59 -44.14
C ASN A 2 -65.74 -31.35 -43.40
N TYR A 3 -65.83 -31.37 -42.08
CA TYR A 3 -65.26 -30.38 -41.20
C TYR A 3 -63.99 -30.97 -40.57
N GLU A 4 -62.81 -30.57 -41.04
CA GLU A 4 -61.56 -30.99 -40.43
C GLU A 4 -61.16 -29.97 -39.37
N SER A 5 -61.06 -30.43 -38.15
CA SER A 5 -60.54 -29.60 -37.00
C SER A 5 -59.07 -29.85 -36.84
N THR A 6 -58.29 -28.75 -36.99
CA THR A 6 -56.87 -28.71 -36.72
C THR A 6 -56.57 -28.53 -35.24
N PRO A 7 -55.63 -29.30 -34.63
CA PRO A 7 -55.23 -29.10 -33.24
C PRO A 7 -54.23 -27.98 -33.08
N GLY A 8 -54.52 -27.07 -32.12
CA GLY A 8 -53.66 -25.96 -31.75
C GLY A 8 -52.36 -26.42 -31.10
N ARG A 9 -51.27 -25.85 -31.56
CA ARG A 9 -49.93 -25.97 -30.93
C ARG A 9 -49.87 -25.15 -29.66
N LEU A 10 -49.72 -25.82 -28.50
CA LEU A 10 -49.32 -25.19 -27.26
C LEU A 10 -47.84 -24.73 -27.41
N GLY A 11 -47.64 -23.43 -27.42
CA GLY A 11 -46.31 -22.81 -27.30
C GLY A 11 -45.79 -22.95 -25.87
N LEU A 12 -44.71 -23.70 -25.71
CA LEU A 12 -43.98 -23.83 -24.46
C LEU A 12 -43.08 -22.60 -24.34
N THR A 13 -43.51 -21.60 -23.55
CA THR A 13 -42.65 -20.45 -23.20
C THR A 13 -41.62 -20.89 -22.15
N ALA A 14 -40.37 -21.07 -22.58
CA ALA A 14 -39.25 -21.27 -21.69
C ALA A 14 -38.93 -19.99 -20.94
N VAL A 15 -39.22 -19.93 -19.66
CA VAL A 15 -38.78 -18.88 -18.76
C VAL A 15 -37.29 -19.13 -18.44
N VAL A 16 -36.40 -18.39 -19.07
CA VAL A 16 -34.98 -18.37 -18.73
C VAL A 16 -34.82 -17.57 -17.43
N ALA A 17 -34.73 -18.27 -16.30
CA ALA A 17 -34.34 -17.65 -15.04
C ALA A 17 -32.85 -17.29 -15.09
N ALA A 18 -32.54 -16.03 -15.33
CA ALA A 18 -31.20 -15.51 -15.19
C ALA A 18 -30.83 -15.47 -13.69
N ALA A 19 -30.11 -16.48 -13.23
CA ALA A 19 -29.52 -16.48 -11.91
C ALA A 19 -28.39 -15.41 -11.88
N PHE A 20 -28.68 -14.24 -11.32
CA PHE A 20 -27.68 -13.23 -10.98
C PHE A 20 -26.81 -13.80 -9.87
N MET A 21 -25.66 -14.40 -10.24
CA MET A 21 -24.61 -14.75 -9.29
C MET A 21 -24.03 -13.45 -8.77
N CYS A 22 -24.49 -13.04 -7.59
CA CYS A 22 -23.88 -11.96 -6.82
C CYS A 22 -22.53 -12.49 -6.30
N LEU A 23 -21.43 -12.21 -7.04
CA LEU A 23 -20.10 -12.49 -6.56
C LEU A 23 -19.83 -11.55 -5.38
N PRO A 24 -19.34 -12.05 -4.23
CA PRO A 24 -18.95 -11.20 -3.15
C PRO A 24 -17.79 -10.31 -3.63
N VAL A 25 -18.04 -9.02 -3.74
CA VAL A 25 -16.99 -8.02 -3.88
C VAL A 25 -16.21 -8.04 -2.57
N PHE A 26 -15.12 -8.81 -2.52
CA PHE A 26 -14.13 -8.66 -1.47
C PHE A 26 -13.59 -7.24 -1.58
N GLY A 27 -14.14 -6.35 -0.77
CA GLY A 27 -13.61 -5.02 -0.61
C GLY A 27 -12.18 -5.13 -0.13
N GLN A 28 -11.22 -4.93 -1.05
CA GLN A 28 -9.84 -4.72 -0.66
C GLN A 28 -9.82 -3.43 0.15
N SER A 29 -9.63 -3.55 1.45
CA SER A 29 -9.36 -2.41 2.31
C SER A 29 -8.03 -1.83 1.86
N SER A 30 -8.08 -0.92 0.90
CA SER A 30 -6.91 -0.18 0.45
C SER A 30 -6.43 0.67 1.62
N ALA A 31 -5.26 0.33 2.17
CA ALA A 31 -4.62 1.15 3.17
C ALA A 31 -4.53 2.59 2.62
N GLN A 32 -4.98 3.55 3.40
CA GLN A 32 -4.96 4.96 3.01
C GLN A 32 -3.51 5.39 2.76
N SER A 33 -3.19 5.82 1.54
CA SER A 33 -1.88 6.34 1.20
C SER A 33 -1.82 7.83 1.53
N LEU A 34 -0.78 8.23 2.27
CA LEU A 34 -0.48 9.61 2.62
C LEU A 34 0.82 10.01 1.95
N ASP A 35 0.78 10.96 1.02
CA ASP A 35 1.99 11.58 0.47
C ASP A 35 2.60 12.55 1.50
N VAL A 36 3.84 12.27 1.90
CA VAL A 36 4.58 13.09 2.86
C VAL A 36 5.09 14.39 2.22
N GLY A 37 5.19 14.43 0.91
CA GLY A 37 5.71 15.59 0.18
C GLY A 37 7.17 15.90 0.54
N THR A 38 7.51 17.17 0.59
CA THR A 38 8.86 17.65 0.95
C THR A 38 9.02 17.96 2.44
N THR A 39 8.01 17.68 3.25
CA THR A 39 8.03 17.94 4.70
C THR A 39 8.62 16.76 5.46
N VAL A 40 9.18 17.02 6.63
CA VAL A 40 9.55 15.96 7.57
C VAL A 40 8.33 15.72 8.46
N PRO A 41 7.75 14.50 8.47
CA PRO A 41 6.58 14.22 9.29
C PRO A 41 6.92 14.26 10.77
N ASP A 42 5.94 14.52 11.63
CA ASP A 42 6.14 14.38 13.06
C ASP A 42 6.05 12.93 13.53
N ALA A 43 6.81 12.59 14.58
CA ALA A 43 6.93 11.22 15.06
C ALA A 43 5.61 10.66 15.65
N ALA A 44 4.76 11.50 16.25
CA ALA A 44 3.49 11.08 16.80
C ALA A 44 2.53 10.66 15.68
N SER A 45 2.42 11.47 14.62
CA SER A 45 1.62 11.14 13.44
C SER A 45 2.10 9.87 12.76
N VAL A 46 3.41 9.64 12.63
CA VAL A 46 3.98 8.41 12.06
C VAL A 46 3.67 7.21 12.95
N LYS A 47 3.82 7.35 14.28
CA LYS A 47 3.49 6.30 15.25
C LYS A 47 2.02 5.91 15.15
N ASP A 48 1.12 6.88 15.21
CA ASP A 48 -0.33 6.63 15.17
C ASP A 48 -0.80 6.08 13.83
N GLY A 49 -0.19 6.52 12.74
CA GLY A 49 -0.50 6.03 11.40
C GLY A 49 0.00 4.60 11.15
N LEU A 50 1.20 4.25 11.61
CA LEU A 50 1.73 2.90 11.47
C LEU A 50 1.17 1.92 12.51
N PHE A 51 0.83 2.40 13.71
CA PHE A 51 0.44 1.58 14.87
C PHE A 51 -0.83 2.10 15.55
N PRO A 52 -1.96 2.23 14.81
CA PRO A 52 -3.19 2.83 15.34
C PRO A 52 -3.76 2.08 16.56
N GLU A 53 -3.46 0.79 16.70
CA GLU A 53 -3.86 -0.01 17.86
C GLU A 53 -3.15 0.39 19.15
N ASP A 54 -2.00 1.04 19.09
CA ASP A 54 -1.32 1.51 20.29
C ASP A 54 -2.04 2.72 20.88
N ALA A 55 -2.54 3.64 20.05
CA ALA A 55 -3.39 4.74 20.49
C ALA A 55 -4.67 4.23 21.15
N CYS A 56 -5.29 3.17 20.62
CA CYS A 56 -6.43 2.52 21.26
C CYS A 56 -6.09 1.96 22.65
N LYS A 57 -4.97 1.25 22.78
CA LYS A 57 -4.53 0.71 24.07
C LYS A 57 -4.25 1.80 25.10
N GLU A 58 -3.66 2.91 24.70
CA GLU A 58 -3.41 4.06 25.56
C GLU A 58 -4.72 4.70 26.05
N LEU A 59 -5.73 4.81 25.17
CA LEU A 59 -7.08 5.27 25.55
C LEU A 59 -7.76 4.32 26.54
N GLU A 60 -7.72 3.00 26.28
CA GLU A 60 -8.30 1.99 27.15
C GLU A 60 -7.62 1.97 28.53
N ALA A 61 -6.28 2.09 28.58
CA ALA A 61 -5.54 2.21 29.83
C ALA A 61 -5.90 3.47 30.63
N SER A 62 -6.38 4.52 29.96
CA SER A 62 -6.88 5.76 30.56
C SER A 62 -8.38 5.72 30.92
N GLY A 63 -9.03 4.55 30.78
CA GLY A 63 -10.45 4.35 31.10
C GLY A 63 -11.43 4.75 29.99
N PHE A 64 -10.95 5.08 28.81
CA PHE A 64 -11.78 5.38 27.64
C PHE A 64 -12.03 4.14 26.79
N LYS A 65 -13.18 4.07 26.13
CA LYS A 65 -13.51 3.00 25.21
C LYS A 65 -13.00 3.32 23.80
N CYS A 66 -12.21 2.41 23.19
CA CYS A 66 -11.82 2.57 21.80
C CYS A 66 -13.01 2.27 20.88
N MET A 67 -13.49 3.28 20.13
CA MET A 67 -14.65 3.21 19.23
C MET A 67 -14.29 2.75 17.82
N GLY A 68 -13.30 1.88 17.69
CA GLY A 68 -12.82 1.33 16.43
C GLY A 68 -11.40 1.76 16.07
N LEU A 69 -10.70 0.89 15.36
CA LEU A 69 -9.34 1.16 14.88
C LEU A 69 -9.39 1.93 13.56
N LYS A 70 -8.62 3.01 13.47
CA LYS A 70 -8.32 3.61 12.17
C LYS A 70 -7.48 2.61 11.35
N PRO A 71 -7.67 2.54 10.02
CA PRO A 71 -6.79 1.73 9.19
C PRO A 71 -5.35 2.27 9.28
N ALA A 72 -4.37 1.37 9.24
CA ALA A 72 -2.98 1.78 9.19
C ALA A 72 -2.70 2.58 7.91
N ILE A 73 -1.90 3.63 8.06
CA ILE A 73 -1.52 4.51 6.94
C ILE A 73 -0.32 3.91 6.21
N ARG A 74 -0.31 4.05 4.89
CA ARG A 74 0.85 3.84 4.03
C ARG A 74 1.41 5.20 3.64
N TYR A 75 2.62 5.48 4.07
CA TYR A 75 3.32 6.73 3.79
C TYR A 75 4.05 6.63 2.45
N SER A 76 3.74 7.53 1.52
CA SER A 76 4.45 7.70 0.26
C SER A 76 5.51 8.78 0.43
N LEU A 77 6.77 8.40 0.29
CA LEU A 77 7.93 9.28 0.37
C LEU A 77 8.32 9.68 -1.05
N PRO A 78 8.37 10.98 -1.35
CA PRO A 78 8.17 11.50 -2.70
C PRO A 78 9.33 11.26 -3.66
N ALA A 79 8.96 11.46 -4.89
CA ALA A 79 9.68 11.28 -6.13
C ALA A 79 10.92 12.16 -6.31
N SER A 80 10.96 13.34 -5.75
CA SER A 80 12.16 14.18 -5.69
C SER A 80 13.29 13.53 -4.89
N SER A 81 12.98 12.39 -4.27
CA SER A 81 13.89 11.63 -3.43
C SER A 81 14.96 10.87 -4.21
N PHE A 82 14.68 10.35 -5.41
CA PHE A 82 15.66 9.56 -6.15
C PHE A 82 16.00 10.16 -7.53
N LYS A 83 17.28 10.21 -7.86
CA LYS A 83 17.70 10.47 -9.25
C LYS A 83 17.27 9.34 -10.17
N VAL A 84 17.09 9.62 -11.45
CA VAL A 84 16.79 8.61 -12.47
C VAL A 84 17.87 7.52 -12.45
N GLY A 85 17.47 6.26 -12.42
CA GLY A 85 18.37 5.11 -12.39
C GLY A 85 19.15 4.90 -11.10
N SER A 86 18.92 5.71 -10.04
CA SER A 86 19.66 5.65 -8.77
C SER A 86 18.80 5.11 -7.63
N ALA A 87 19.44 4.40 -6.71
CA ALA A 87 18.92 4.02 -5.41
C ALA A 87 19.61 4.77 -4.25
N GLU A 88 20.44 5.76 -4.56
CA GLU A 88 21.10 6.61 -3.56
C GLU A 88 20.05 7.44 -2.80
N LEU A 89 20.11 7.43 -1.47
CA LEU A 89 19.17 8.14 -0.61
C LEU A 89 19.53 9.63 -0.54
N PRO A 90 18.67 10.53 -1.04
CA PRO A 90 18.88 11.98 -0.90
C PRO A 90 18.75 12.42 0.55
N GLU A 91 19.36 13.57 0.87
CA GLU A 91 19.39 14.11 2.24
C GLU A 91 17.98 14.39 2.83
N LEU A 92 17.05 14.86 1.99
CA LEU A 92 15.68 15.07 2.45
C LEU A 92 15.02 13.74 2.86
N LEU A 93 15.19 12.70 2.02
CA LEU A 93 14.64 11.37 2.32
C LEU A 93 15.28 10.81 3.60
N LYS A 94 16.59 10.97 3.81
CA LYS A 94 17.24 10.53 5.06
C LYS A 94 16.63 11.22 6.28
N LYS A 95 16.37 12.54 6.23
CA LYS A 95 15.72 13.26 7.33
C LYS A 95 14.31 12.75 7.61
N GLN A 96 13.55 12.43 6.56
CA GLN A 96 12.23 11.81 6.72
C GLN A 96 12.36 10.42 7.35
N LEU A 97 13.30 9.59 6.86
CA LEU A 97 13.55 8.24 7.37
C LEU A 97 14.06 8.22 8.81
N ASP A 98 14.76 9.27 9.29
CA ASP A 98 15.17 9.38 10.69
C ASP A 98 13.96 9.33 11.63
N VAL A 99 12.85 9.99 11.26
CA VAL A 99 11.61 9.96 12.06
C VAL A 99 11.00 8.56 12.08
N PHE A 100 10.97 7.89 10.92
CA PHE A 100 10.49 6.50 10.85
C PHE A 100 11.39 5.56 11.67
N ALA A 101 12.70 5.72 11.61
CA ALA A 101 13.66 4.93 12.38
C ALA A 101 13.44 5.08 13.89
N ASP A 102 13.21 6.30 14.37
CA ASP A 102 12.91 6.57 15.78
C ASP A 102 11.65 5.86 16.25
N VAL A 103 10.57 5.93 15.46
CA VAL A 103 9.31 5.24 15.77
C VAL A 103 9.50 3.72 15.76
N LEU A 104 10.19 3.17 14.74
CA LEU A 104 10.40 1.73 14.59
C LEU A 104 11.34 1.17 15.67
N ARG A 105 12.35 1.93 16.10
CA ARG A 105 13.24 1.57 17.20
C ARG A 105 12.46 1.31 18.50
N GLY A 106 11.42 2.10 18.76
CA GLY A 106 10.51 1.92 19.90
C GLY A 106 9.58 0.69 19.79
N LYS A 107 9.61 -0.02 18.64
CA LYS A 107 8.74 -1.19 18.37
C LYS A 107 9.52 -2.49 18.19
N LYS A 108 10.80 -2.54 18.58
CA LYS A 108 11.61 -3.77 18.56
C LYS A 108 10.94 -4.90 19.33
N GLY A 109 11.11 -6.13 18.81
CA GLY A 109 10.56 -7.34 19.43
C GLY A 109 9.05 -7.53 19.26
N THR A 110 8.39 -6.68 18.46
CA THR A 110 6.99 -6.92 18.08
C THR A 110 6.93 -7.79 16.83
N SER A 111 5.89 -8.64 16.71
CA SER A 111 5.65 -9.47 15.50
C SER A 111 5.10 -8.67 14.31
N ARG A 112 5.08 -7.34 14.39
CA ARG A 112 4.51 -6.46 13.39
C ARG A 112 5.49 -6.25 12.24
N GLN A 113 5.03 -6.45 11.02
CA GLN A 113 5.82 -6.25 9.83
C GLN A 113 5.51 -4.92 9.17
N ILE A 114 6.56 -4.23 8.75
CA ILE A 114 6.52 -2.97 8.01
C ILE A 114 7.03 -3.26 6.59
N ARG A 115 6.22 -2.97 5.61
CA ARG A 115 6.58 -3.08 4.20
C ARG A 115 7.31 -1.81 3.79
N VAL A 116 8.44 -1.99 3.14
CA VAL A 116 9.19 -0.96 2.42
C VAL A 116 9.05 -1.29 0.94
N VAL A 117 8.26 -0.52 0.22
CA VAL A 117 7.91 -0.78 -1.17
C VAL A 117 8.59 0.26 -2.07
N GLY A 118 9.48 -0.18 -2.94
CA GLY A 118 10.12 0.69 -3.92
C GLY A 118 9.35 0.73 -5.24
N HIS A 119 9.34 1.90 -5.87
CA HIS A 119 8.72 2.14 -7.19
C HIS A 119 9.70 2.81 -8.14
N ALA A 120 9.52 2.57 -9.42
CA ALA A 120 10.23 3.22 -10.52
C ALA A 120 9.24 3.90 -11.46
N ASP A 121 9.70 4.90 -12.21
CA ASP A 121 8.97 5.40 -13.37
C ASP A 121 9.07 4.43 -14.56
N SER A 122 8.32 4.67 -15.61
CA SER A 122 8.28 3.79 -16.80
C SER A 122 9.35 4.12 -17.85
N SER A 123 10.44 4.82 -17.50
CA SER A 123 11.49 5.20 -18.45
C SER A 123 12.43 4.05 -18.84
N GLY A 124 12.51 2.96 -18.05
CA GLY A 124 13.33 1.78 -18.30
C GLY A 124 12.51 0.56 -18.73
N THR A 125 13.18 -0.58 -18.94
CA THR A 125 12.49 -1.85 -19.16
C THR A 125 11.82 -2.34 -17.88
N PRO A 126 10.76 -3.16 -17.95
CA PRO A 126 10.09 -3.71 -16.76
C PRO A 126 11.07 -4.41 -15.81
N GLU A 127 12.02 -5.19 -16.33
CA GLU A 127 13.01 -5.94 -15.55
C GLU A 127 14.01 -5.00 -14.86
N ALA A 128 14.47 -3.95 -15.56
CA ALA A 128 15.36 -2.93 -14.99
C ALA A 128 14.63 -2.15 -13.88
N ASN A 129 13.37 -1.77 -14.10
CA ASN A 129 12.55 -1.06 -13.14
C ASN A 129 12.23 -1.94 -11.92
N GLN A 130 11.98 -3.23 -12.11
CA GLN A 130 11.80 -4.19 -11.03
C GLN A 130 13.07 -4.25 -10.16
N THR A 131 14.23 -4.42 -10.79
CA THR A 131 15.52 -4.46 -10.08
C THR A 131 15.81 -3.15 -9.35
N LEU A 132 15.58 -2.01 -9.99
CA LEU A 132 15.81 -0.68 -9.39
C LEU A 132 14.89 -0.42 -8.20
N SER A 133 13.63 -0.81 -8.30
CA SER A 133 12.65 -0.64 -7.21
C SER A 133 13.01 -1.46 -5.98
N VAL A 134 13.50 -2.71 -6.16
CA VAL A 134 14.03 -3.54 -5.06
C VAL A 134 15.23 -2.84 -4.42
N LYS A 135 16.21 -2.38 -5.21
CA LYS A 135 17.40 -1.69 -4.68
C LYS A 135 17.04 -0.42 -3.87
N ARG A 136 16.04 0.33 -4.29
CA ARG A 136 15.55 1.50 -3.54
C ARG A 136 14.97 1.11 -2.19
N ALA A 137 14.14 0.07 -2.16
CA ALA A 137 13.55 -0.44 -0.93
C ALA A 137 14.62 -1.03 0.01
N GLU A 138 15.63 -1.73 -0.53
CA GLU A 138 16.78 -2.24 0.22
C GLU A 138 17.59 -1.11 0.85
N ALA A 139 17.91 -0.07 0.08
CA ALA A 139 18.66 1.09 0.59
C ALA A 139 17.92 1.78 1.75
N VAL A 140 16.60 1.91 1.66
CA VAL A 140 15.77 2.43 2.75
C VAL A 140 15.79 1.50 3.96
N LYS A 141 15.63 0.19 3.76
CA LYS A 141 15.71 -0.81 4.84
C LYS A 141 17.07 -0.74 5.54
N GLU A 142 18.16 -0.74 4.79
CA GLU A 142 19.53 -0.67 5.33
C GLU A 142 19.72 0.60 6.18
N TYR A 143 19.25 1.74 5.68
CA TYR A 143 19.29 3.00 6.43
C TYR A 143 18.51 2.93 7.74
N LEU A 144 17.27 2.44 7.71
CA LEU A 144 16.43 2.27 8.90
C LEU A 144 17.10 1.33 9.94
N VAL A 145 17.72 0.23 9.48
CA VAL A 145 18.45 -0.71 10.34
C VAL A 145 19.69 -0.05 10.95
N GLN A 146 20.46 0.70 10.17
CA GLN A 146 21.62 1.46 10.69
C GLN A 146 21.19 2.46 11.76
N LYS A 147 20.00 3.03 11.65
CA LYS A 147 19.40 3.94 12.65
C LYS A 147 18.71 3.21 13.81
N GLY A 148 18.76 1.88 13.81
CA GLY A 148 18.36 1.07 14.95
C GLY A 148 16.98 0.40 14.84
N ALA A 149 16.32 0.40 13.70
CA ALA A 149 15.14 -0.44 13.47
C ALA A 149 15.50 -1.93 13.49
N ASP A 150 14.55 -2.79 13.87
CA ASP A 150 14.74 -4.23 13.83
C ASP A 150 14.69 -4.74 12.38
N PRO A 151 15.74 -5.40 11.84
CA PRO A 151 15.75 -5.90 10.47
C PRO A 151 14.66 -6.94 10.20
N GLY A 152 14.24 -7.72 11.22
CA GLY A 152 13.18 -8.73 11.12
C GLY A 152 11.78 -8.11 10.96
N MET A 153 11.63 -6.84 11.35
CA MET A 153 10.38 -6.10 11.16
C MET A 153 10.20 -5.62 9.71
N LEU A 154 11.27 -5.47 8.91
CA LEU A 154 11.25 -4.78 7.63
C LEU A 154 11.22 -5.75 6.45
N VAL A 155 10.12 -5.71 5.68
CA VAL A 155 9.92 -6.50 4.47
C VAL A 155 10.10 -5.62 3.24
N VAL A 156 11.07 -5.97 2.40
CA VAL A 156 11.38 -5.27 1.13
C VAL A 156 10.51 -5.80 0.01
N ILE A 157 9.95 -4.90 -0.78
CA ILE A 157 9.16 -5.21 -1.98
C ILE A 157 9.57 -4.23 -3.08
N GLY A 158 9.90 -4.76 -4.26
CA GLY A 158 9.99 -3.98 -5.48
C GLY A 158 8.69 -4.08 -6.25
N GLN A 159 8.15 -2.96 -6.68
CA GLN A 159 6.94 -2.90 -7.49
C GLN A 159 7.23 -2.51 -8.95
N GLY A 160 8.49 -2.19 -9.25
CA GLY A 160 8.87 -1.69 -10.57
C GLY A 160 8.06 -0.46 -10.96
N SER A 161 7.57 -0.42 -12.19
CA SER A 161 6.68 0.61 -12.72
C SER A 161 5.22 0.17 -12.82
N SER A 162 4.83 -0.94 -12.18
CA SER A 162 3.49 -1.54 -12.32
C SER A 162 2.40 -0.81 -11.54
N ASP A 163 2.77 0.01 -10.56
CA ASP A 163 1.85 0.78 -9.70
C ASP A 163 2.26 2.26 -9.67
N PRO A 164 1.99 3.02 -10.74
CA PRO A 164 2.35 4.43 -10.82
C PRO A 164 1.48 5.28 -9.89
N ALA A 165 2.11 6.24 -9.18
CA ALA A 165 1.38 7.25 -8.42
C ALA A 165 0.56 8.16 -9.34
N ASN A 166 1.09 8.45 -10.53
CA ASN A 166 0.41 9.19 -11.58
C ASN A 166 0.28 8.35 -12.87
N PRO A 167 -0.85 7.65 -13.05
CA PRO A 167 -1.08 6.87 -14.28
C PRO A 167 -1.17 7.71 -15.56
N ARG A 168 -1.41 9.03 -15.44
CA ARG A 168 -1.48 9.94 -16.60
C ARG A 168 -0.10 10.36 -17.08
N ASP A 169 0.91 10.32 -16.21
CA ASP A 169 2.32 10.54 -16.54
C ASP A 169 3.17 9.40 -15.95
N PRO A 170 3.21 8.21 -16.60
CA PRO A 170 3.95 7.06 -16.06
C PRO A 170 5.46 7.29 -15.98
N MET A 171 6.01 8.26 -16.73
CA MET A 171 7.43 8.65 -16.69
C MET A 171 7.69 9.77 -15.67
N GLY A 172 6.65 10.31 -15.06
CA GLY A 172 6.72 11.39 -14.08
C GLY A 172 7.59 11.07 -12.88
N ALA A 173 8.18 12.13 -12.32
CA ALA A 173 9.08 12.02 -11.18
C ALA A 173 8.40 11.46 -9.93
N GLU A 174 7.13 11.70 -9.75
CA GLU A 174 6.30 11.24 -8.64
C GLU A 174 6.18 9.71 -8.57
N ASN A 175 6.46 9.01 -9.68
CA ASN A 175 6.48 7.54 -9.71
C ASN A 175 7.76 6.96 -9.09
N ARG A 176 8.86 7.74 -8.98
CA ARG A 176 10.10 7.34 -8.32
C ARG A 176 10.02 7.53 -6.81
N ARG A 177 9.32 6.66 -6.12
CA ARG A 177 9.03 6.79 -4.68
C ARG A 177 9.34 5.52 -3.91
N VAL A 178 9.36 5.64 -2.59
CA VAL A 178 9.29 4.51 -1.66
C VAL A 178 8.08 4.70 -0.75
N GLU A 179 7.37 3.64 -0.49
CA GLU A 179 6.26 3.62 0.45
C GLU A 179 6.63 2.82 1.69
N ILE A 180 6.23 3.33 2.85
CA ILE A 180 6.40 2.66 4.14
C ILE A 180 5.02 2.50 4.78
N GLY A 181 4.64 1.26 5.09
CA GLY A 181 3.34 0.97 5.69
C GLY A 181 3.31 -0.38 6.37
N ARG A 182 2.29 -0.63 7.18
CA ARG A 182 2.13 -1.96 7.78
C ARG A 182 1.69 -2.98 6.75
N GLN A 183 2.16 -4.20 6.93
CA GLN A 183 1.57 -5.35 6.28
C GLN A 183 0.25 -5.66 6.97
N THR A 184 -0.85 -5.38 6.30
CA THR A 184 -2.18 -5.86 6.71
C THR A 184 -2.35 -7.29 6.17
N LYS A 185 -2.85 -8.16 7.03
CA LYS A 185 -3.23 -9.52 6.63
C LYS A 185 -4.51 -9.50 5.81
#